data_bb782f5874d04dc3185f936ce6438cc0
#
_entry.id   bb782f5874d04dc3185f936ce6438cc0
#
_cell.length_a   1.000
_cell.length_b   1.000
_cell.length_c   1.000
_cell.angle_alpha   90.00
_cell.angle_beta   90.00
_cell.angle_gamma   90.00
#
_symmetry.space_group_name_H-M   'P 1'
#
loop_
_entity.id
_entity.type
_entity.pdbx_description
1 polymer ?
#
loop_
_entity_poly.entity_id
_entity_poly.type
_entity_poly.pdbx_seq_one_letter_code
_entity_poly.pdbx_strand_id
1 'polypeptide(L)'
;MASIVISKRQYLECINLYQGTFYPVKAFMNQEEINTVAEKMVLPNKKVFPLPIFFDVSRKNIKNFENQDSVSLIFNRKEIGYLKPSDIYICDKKKIAKSVYGFNGKNHLGVKKFYETEEFFVSGEVKVFKKKEINFLNLDYSPSKIKKIIEQKKWKTIVGFQTRNIPHLGHEFIQKKLLEKYDGLIINPLVGERKKK
;
A
#
# COMPACT_ATOMS: atom_id res chain seq x y z
N MET A 1 -11.06 21.40 -12.71
CA MET A 1 -10.07 20.44 -12.20
C MET A 1 -10.46 19.08 -12.72
N ALA A 2 -9.54 18.37 -13.33
CA ALA A 2 -9.80 17.00 -13.80
C ALA A 2 -10.06 16.08 -12.61
N SER A 3 -10.87 15.03 -12.81
CA SER A 3 -11.20 14.08 -11.75
C SER A 3 -11.24 12.65 -12.28
N ILE A 4 -10.99 11.69 -11.39
CA ILE A 4 -11.09 10.26 -11.68
C ILE A 4 -11.80 9.51 -10.56
N VAL A 5 -12.65 8.57 -10.94
CA VAL A 5 -13.25 7.62 -9.98
C VAL A 5 -12.25 6.49 -9.76
N ILE A 6 -11.91 6.24 -8.51
CA ILE A 6 -10.91 5.25 -8.12
C ILE A 6 -11.55 4.01 -7.49
N SER A 7 -10.87 2.88 -7.65
CA SER A 7 -11.23 1.61 -7.04
C SER A 7 -10.93 1.59 -5.53
N LYS A 8 -11.51 0.62 -4.80
CA LYS A 8 -11.20 0.39 -3.38
C LYS A 8 -9.71 0.11 -3.16
N ARG A 9 -9.04 -0.61 -4.07
CA ARG A 9 -7.60 -0.87 -4.00
C ARG A 9 -6.82 0.44 -4.05
N GLN A 10 -7.05 1.26 -5.07
CA GLN A 10 -6.38 2.55 -5.25
C GLN A 10 -6.64 3.50 -4.06
N TYR A 11 -7.87 3.53 -3.55
CA TYR A 11 -8.20 4.29 -2.35
C TYR A 11 -7.35 3.87 -1.15
N LEU A 12 -7.21 2.56 -0.89
CA LEU A 12 -6.39 2.06 0.22
C LEU A 12 -4.91 2.38 0.04
N GLU A 13 -4.38 2.31 -1.18
CA GLU A 13 -3.00 2.69 -1.48
C GLU A 13 -2.75 4.19 -1.27
N CYS A 14 -3.70 5.04 -1.68
CA CYS A 14 -3.65 6.48 -1.39
C CYS A 14 -3.60 6.76 0.12
N ILE A 15 -4.44 6.08 0.91
CA ILE A 15 -4.45 6.20 2.37
C ILE A 15 -3.11 5.76 2.95
N ASN A 16 -2.57 4.62 2.51
CA ASN A 16 -1.30 4.08 3.01
C ASN A 16 -0.11 5.00 2.70
N LEU A 17 -0.05 5.57 1.51
CA LEU A 17 0.97 6.58 1.16
C LEU A 17 0.82 7.81 2.04
N TYR A 18 -0.38 8.36 2.13
CA TYR A 18 -0.65 9.58 2.92
C TYR A 18 -0.34 9.41 4.41
N GLN A 19 -0.63 8.25 4.99
CA GLN A 19 -0.36 7.96 6.40
C GLN A 19 1.10 7.54 6.67
N GLY A 20 1.90 7.35 5.63
CA GLY A 20 3.29 6.91 5.74
C GLY A 20 3.45 5.41 6.06
N THR A 21 2.43 4.59 5.76
CA THR A 21 2.51 3.12 5.90
C THR A 21 3.59 2.54 4.99
N PHE A 22 3.81 3.15 3.83
CA PHE A 22 4.82 2.74 2.86
C PHE A 22 6.16 3.48 3.01
N TYR A 23 6.42 4.10 4.17
CA TYR A 23 7.71 4.75 4.39
C TYR A 23 8.89 3.80 4.06
N PRO A 24 9.91 4.25 3.30
CA PRO A 24 10.22 5.63 2.92
C PRO A 24 9.54 6.15 1.64
N VAL A 25 8.70 5.36 0.98
CA VAL A 25 7.95 5.77 -0.22
C VAL A 25 6.84 6.73 0.17
N LYS A 26 6.78 7.89 -0.52
CA LYS A 26 5.82 8.97 -0.23
C LYS A 26 4.87 9.26 -1.39
N ALA A 27 5.15 8.69 -2.55
CA ALA A 27 4.41 8.92 -3.79
C ALA A 27 4.21 7.60 -4.53
N PHE A 28 3.30 7.55 -5.48
CA PHE A 28 3.26 6.46 -6.45
C PHE A 28 4.54 6.51 -7.29
N MET A 29 5.17 5.36 -7.47
CA MET A 29 6.48 5.21 -8.06
C MET A 29 6.49 5.55 -9.55
N ASN A 30 7.57 6.16 -10.01
CA ASN A 30 7.88 6.31 -11.42
C ASN A 30 8.44 5.01 -12.02
N GLN A 31 8.71 5.01 -13.32
CA GLN A 31 9.15 3.82 -14.04
C GLN A 31 10.51 3.28 -13.52
N GLU A 32 11.46 4.17 -13.20
CA GLU A 32 12.76 3.79 -12.66
C GLU A 32 12.62 3.12 -11.28
N GLU A 33 11.84 3.74 -10.39
CA GLU A 33 11.59 3.22 -9.06
C GLU A 33 10.92 1.85 -9.09
N ILE A 34 9.88 1.67 -9.93
CA ILE A 34 9.22 0.37 -10.08
C ILE A 34 10.17 -0.71 -10.56
N ASN A 35 10.98 -0.41 -11.59
CA ASN A 35 11.94 -1.36 -12.12
C ASN A 35 12.99 -1.74 -11.07
N THR A 36 13.57 -0.76 -10.40
CA THR A 36 14.61 -0.99 -9.39
C THR A 36 14.07 -1.78 -8.19
N VAL A 37 12.89 -1.43 -7.72
CA VAL A 37 12.22 -2.14 -6.62
C VAL A 37 11.86 -3.57 -7.03
N ALA A 38 11.31 -3.79 -8.22
CA ALA A 38 10.94 -5.11 -8.70
C ALA A 38 12.17 -6.03 -8.89
N GLU A 39 13.27 -5.50 -9.38
CA GLU A 39 14.48 -6.28 -9.68
C GLU A 39 15.39 -6.50 -8.48
N LYS A 40 15.52 -5.51 -7.61
CA LYS A 40 16.55 -5.45 -6.57
C LYS A 40 16.00 -5.30 -5.15
N MET A 41 14.67 -5.13 -4.99
CA MET A 41 14.01 -4.84 -3.70
C MET A 41 14.58 -3.60 -2.99
N VAL A 42 15.07 -2.63 -3.77
CA VAL A 42 15.60 -1.36 -3.26
C VAL A 42 15.09 -0.19 -4.11
N LEU A 43 14.95 0.96 -3.50
CA LEU A 43 14.71 2.22 -4.19
C LEU A 43 15.99 2.72 -4.88
N PRO A 44 15.93 3.65 -5.85
CA PRO A 44 17.12 4.25 -6.47
C PRO A 44 18.13 4.83 -5.46
N ASN A 45 17.66 5.33 -4.32
CA ASN A 45 18.48 5.81 -3.20
C ASN A 45 19.04 4.70 -2.29
N LYS A 46 19.00 3.44 -2.73
CA LYS A 46 19.51 2.23 -2.04
C LYS A 46 18.78 1.85 -0.75
N LYS A 47 17.66 2.49 -0.40
CA LYS A 47 16.83 2.05 0.72
C LYS A 47 16.07 0.78 0.34
N VAL A 48 16.07 -0.20 1.23
CA VAL A 48 15.32 -1.45 1.02
C VAL A 48 13.83 -1.16 0.98
N PHE A 49 13.19 -1.61 -0.10
CA PHE A 49 11.74 -1.56 -0.27
C PHE A 49 11.30 -2.65 -1.26
N PRO A 50 10.56 -3.68 -0.80
CA PRO A 50 10.38 -4.91 -1.59
C PRO A 50 9.17 -4.94 -2.51
N LEU A 51 8.31 -3.91 -2.49
CA LEU A 51 7.03 -3.93 -3.22
C LEU A 51 6.86 -2.71 -4.13
N PRO A 52 6.58 -2.88 -5.42
CA PRO A 52 6.16 -1.79 -6.29
C PRO A 52 4.84 -1.16 -5.83
N ILE A 53 4.80 0.15 -5.68
CA ILE A 53 3.60 0.93 -5.33
C ILE A 53 3.23 1.79 -6.52
N PHE A 54 2.10 1.51 -7.16
CA PHE A 54 1.71 2.13 -8.42
C PHE A 54 0.22 2.53 -8.44
N PHE A 55 -0.08 3.51 -9.27
CA PHE A 55 -1.43 3.96 -9.59
C PHE A 55 -1.71 3.71 -11.06
N ASP A 56 -2.57 2.75 -11.35
CA ASP A 56 -2.89 2.34 -12.70
C ASP A 56 -4.11 3.09 -13.26
N VAL A 57 -4.06 3.42 -14.54
CA VAL A 57 -5.07 4.21 -15.23
C VAL A 57 -5.37 3.63 -16.61
N SER A 58 -6.65 3.54 -16.96
CA SER A 58 -7.07 3.09 -18.28
C SER A 58 -6.73 4.13 -19.37
N ARG A 59 -6.57 3.66 -20.59
CA ARG A 59 -6.38 4.51 -21.78
C ARG A 59 -7.44 5.60 -21.90
N LYS A 60 -8.68 5.30 -21.53
CA LYS A 60 -9.79 6.25 -21.54
C LYS A 60 -9.57 7.43 -20.59
N ASN A 61 -8.96 7.17 -19.44
CA ASN A 61 -8.82 8.14 -18.35
C ASN A 61 -7.47 8.84 -18.33
N ILE A 62 -6.49 8.40 -19.15
CA ILE A 62 -5.13 8.94 -19.11
C ILE A 62 -5.07 10.44 -19.37
N LYS A 63 -5.88 10.92 -20.33
CA LYS A 63 -5.97 12.35 -20.66
C LYS A 63 -6.39 13.25 -19.49
N ASN A 64 -7.01 12.68 -18.45
CA ASN A 64 -7.34 13.42 -17.24
C ASN A 64 -6.11 13.77 -16.39
N PHE A 65 -4.94 13.18 -16.72
CA PHE A 65 -3.67 13.42 -16.04
C PHE A 65 -2.69 14.23 -16.89
N GLU A 66 -2.89 14.26 -18.20
CA GLU A 66 -2.02 15.01 -19.12
C GLU A 66 -2.14 16.51 -18.86
N ASN A 67 -1.00 17.19 -18.67
CA ASN A 67 -0.93 18.64 -18.44
C ASN A 67 -1.78 19.13 -17.24
N GLN A 68 -1.98 18.29 -16.24
CA GLN A 68 -2.70 18.66 -15.03
C GLN A 68 -1.75 18.77 -13.82
N ASP A 69 -1.81 19.90 -13.10
CA ASP A 69 -1.07 20.05 -11.83
C ASP A 69 -1.62 19.11 -10.74
N SER A 70 -2.90 18.81 -10.82
CA SER A 70 -3.56 17.91 -9.88
C SER A 70 -4.86 17.33 -10.45
N VAL A 71 -5.17 16.10 -10.04
CA VAL A 71 -6.37 15.37 -10.44
C VAL A 71 -7.13 14.94 -9.20
N SER A 72 -8.39 15.35 -9.08
CA SER A 72 -9.26 14.98 -7.95
C SER A 72 -9.57 13.49 -7.97
N LEU A 73 -9.46 12.86 -6.81
CA LEU A 73 -9.73 11.43 -6.59
C LEU A 73 -11.12 11.25 -5.98
N ILE A 74 -11.98 10.54 -6.70
CA ILE A 74 -13.37 10.29 -6.28
C ILE A 74 -13.53 8.83 -5.85
N PHE A 75 -13.95 8.61 -4.61
CA PHE A 75 -14.26 7.30 -4.09
C PHE A 75 -15.65 7.29 -3.44
N ASN A 76 -16.51 6.34 -3.82
CA ASN A 76 -17.89 6.25 -3.34
C ASN A 76 -18.64 7.60 -3.47
N ARG A 77 -18.56 8.23 -4.66
CA ARG A 77 -19.20 9.52 -5.01
C ARG A 77 -18.75 10.71 -4.15
N LYS A 78 -17.63 10.61 -3.46
CA LYS A 78 -17.06 11.70 -2.66
C LYS A 78 -15.63 11.96 -3.09
N GLU A 79 -15.26 13.20 -3.18
CA GLU A 79 -13.86 13.59 -3.33
C GLU A 79 -13.13 13.28 -2.03
N ILE A 80 -12.04 12.51 -2.15
CA ILE A 80 -11.25 12.05 -1.00
C ILE A 80 -9.89 12.74 -0.92
N GLY A 81 -9.47 13.42 -1.98
CA GLY A 81 -8.18 14.04 -2.11
C GLY A 81 -7.80 14.27 -3.56
N TYR A 82 -6.52 14.45 -3.82
CA TYR A 82 -5.99 14.60 -5.17
C TYR A 82 -4.64 13.90 -5.34
N LEU A 83 -4.32 13.59 -6.58
CA LEU A 83 -3.01 13.15 -7.04
C LEU A 83 -2.36 14.28 -7.83
N LYS A 84 -1.09 14.59 -7.54
CA LYS A 84 -0.24 15.47 -8.37
C LYS A 84 0.59 14.59 -9.28
N PRO A 85 0.25 14.45 -10.56
CA PRO A 85 0.99 13.61 -11.47
C PRO A 85 2.38 14.17 -11.72
N SER A 86 3.40 13.32 -11.75
CA SER A 86 4.77 13.69 -12.07
C SER A 86 5.30 12.98 -13.31
N ASP A 87 4.79 11.79 -13.60
CA ASP A 87 5.13 11.02 -14.78
C ASP A 87 4.00 10.05 -15.16
N ILE A 88 3.89 9.73 -16.45
CA ILE A 88 2.91 8.81 -17.01
C ILE A 88 3.66 7.83 -17.91
N TYR A 89 3.54 6.54 -17.64
CA TYR A 89 4.29 5.53 -18.35
C TYR A 89 3.52 4.21 -18.52
N ILE A 90 3.96 3.40 -19.46
CA ILE A 90 3.48 2.04 -19.69
C ILE A 90 4.48 1.07 -19.03
N CYS A 91 3.98 0.20 -18.18
CA CYS A 91 4.79 -0.76 -17.46
C CYS A 91 4.92 -2.09 -18.23
N ASP A 92 6.14 -2.62 -18.37
CA ASP A 92 6.34 -3.99 -18.82
C ASP A 92 5.90 -4.97 -17.70
N LYS A 93 4.61 -5.29 -17.71
CA LYS A 93 4.01 -6.16 -16.70
C LYS A 93 4.60 -7.56 -16.68
N LYS A 94 5.08 -8.09 -17.81
CA LYS A 94 5.69 -9.43 -17.86
C LYS A 94 7.02 -9.43 -17.14
N LYS A 95 7.85 -8.40 -17.39
CA LYS A 95 9.14 -8.22 -16.72
C LYS A 95 8.95 -8.04 -15.21
N ILE A 96 8.06 -7.12 -14.81
CA ILE A 96 7.79 -6.86 -13.39
C ILE A 96 7.23 -8.09 -12.68
N ALA A 97 6.26 -8.79 -13.29
CA ALA A 97 5.71 -10.01 -12.71
C ALA A 97 6.79 -11.09 -12.50
N LYS A 98 7.67 -11.29 -13.48
CA LYS A 98 8.78 -12.24 -13.35
C LYS A 98 9.74 -11.86 -12.22
N SER A 99 10.07 -10.57 -12.10
CA SER A 99 10.97 -10.09 -11.05
C SER A 99 10.35 -10.22 -9.65
N VAL A 100 9.08 -9.80 -9.48
CA VAL A 100 8.41 -9.78 -8.16
C VAL A 100 7.98 -11.17 -7.69
N TYR A 101 7.46 -12.01 -8.59
CA TYR A 101 6.89 -13.31 -8.25
C TYR A 101 7.78 -14.50 -8.61
N GLY A 102 8.93 -14.26 -9.26
CA GLY A 102 9.75 -15.32 -9.85
C GLY A 102 9.09 -16.06 -11.03
N PHE A 103 7.87 -15.64 -11.39
CA PHE A 103 7.01 -16.31 -12.37
C PHE A 103 6.09 -15.30 -13.06
N ASN A 104 5.83 -15.48 -14.34
CA ASN A 104 4.98 -14.58 -15.14
C ASN A 104 3.76 -15.26 -15.78
N GLY A 105 3.48 -16.51 -15.43
CA GLY A 105 2.32 -17.25 -15.93
C GLY A 105 1.03 -16.88 -15.17
N LYS A 106 -0.10 -16.88 -15.86
CA LYS A 106 -1.42 -16.51 -15.31
C LYS A 106 -1.96 -17.50 -14.25
N ASN A 107 -1.32 -18.66 -14.06
CA ASN A 107 -1.71 -19.63 -13.03
C ASN A 107 -1.40 -19.16 -11.62
N HIS A 108 -0.50 -18.19 -11.45
CA HIS A 108 -0.23 -17.58 -10.16
C HIS A 108 -1.21 -16.43 -9.89
N LEU A 109 -1.96 -16.51 -8.79
CA LEU A 109 -3.02 -15.55 -8.47
C LEU A 109 -2.55 -14.08 -8.43
N GLY A 110 -1.35 -13.84 -7.87
CA GLY A 110 -0.76 -12.50 -7.82
C GLY A 110 -0.44 -11.96 -9.22
N VAL A 111 0.15 -12.79 -10.08
CA VAL A 111 0.45 -12.43 -11.47
C VAL A 111 -0.84 -12.15 -12.23
N LYS A 112 -1.86 -13.01 -12.10
CA LYS A 112 -3.17 -12.78 -12.73
C LYS A 112 -3.75 -11.42 -12.33
N LYS A 113 -3.80 -11.12 -11.03
CA LYS A 113 -4.31 -9.83 -10.53
C LYS A 113 -3.48 -8.65 -11.01
N PHE A 114 -2.16 -8.80 -11.11
CA PHE A 114 -1.31 -7.74 -11.65
C PHE A 114 -1.57 -7.50 -13.14
N TYR A 115 -1.83 -8.53 -13.92
CA TYR A 115 -2.20 -8.38 -15.34
C TYR A 115 -3.59 -7.78 -15.55
N GLU A 116 -4.49 -7.89 -14.57
CA GLU A 116 -5.81 -7.26 -14.56
C GLU A 116 -5.76 -5.75 -14.24
N THR A 117 -4.60 -5.20 -13.85
CA THR A 117 -4.44 -3.76 -13.68
C THR A 117 -4.47 -3.04 -15.03
N GLU A 118 -4.71 -1.74 -15.02
CA GLU A 118 -4.80 -0.92 -16.22
C GLU A 118 -3.43 -0.75 -16.91
N GLU A 119 -3.45 -0.23 -18.14
CA GLU A 119 -2.28 -0.18 -19.02
C GLU A 119 -1.26 0.88 -18.62
N PHE A 120 -1.75 2.08 -18.26
CA PHE A 120 -0.89 3.20 -17.90
C PHE A 120 -0.70 3.27 -16.41
N PHE A 121 0.49 3.67 -16.01
CA PHE A 121 0.79 3.96 -14.62
C PHE A 121 1.12 5.44 -14.48
N VAL A 122 0.62 6.05 -13.40
CA VAL A 122 0.84 7.45 -13.07
C VAL A 122 1.62 7.52 -11.77
N SER A 123 2.78 8.16 -11.81
CA SER A 123 3.53 8.50 -10.59
C SER A 123 3.09 9.85 -10.05
N GLY A 124 3.33 10.06 -8.77
CA GLY A 124 3.05 11.36 -8.16
C GLY A 124 2.65 11.30 -6.70
N GLU A 125 2.64 12.47 -6.09
CA GLU A 125 2.24 12.64 -4.70
C GLU A 125 0.72 12.62 -4.55
N VAL A 126 0.25 11.96 -3.49
CA VAL A 126 -1.17 11.96 -3.15
C VAL A 126 -1.43 12.71 -1.85
N LYS A 127 -2.49 13.49 -1.85
CA LYS A 127 -3.01 14.15 -0.64
C LYS A 127 -4.44 13.71 -0.40
N VAL A 128 -4.72 13.28 0.82
CA VAL A 128 -6.06 12.81 1.22
C VAL A 128 -6.65 13.80 2.22
N PHE A 129 -7.87 14.28 1.95
CA PHE A 129 -8.57 15.25 2.81
C PHE A 129 -9.35 14.56 3.92
N LYS A 130 -9.99 13.43 3.59
CA LYS A 130 -10.84 12.70 4.53
C LYS A 130 -10.57 11.21 4.41
N LYS A 131 -10.14 10.61 5.50
CA LYS A 131 -10.19 9.16 5.65
C LYS A 131 -11.66 8.79 5.85
N LYS A 132 -12.25 8.02 4.92
CA LYS A 132 -13.51 7.36 5.21
C LYS A 132 -13.19 6.27 6.23
N GLU A 133 -13.84 6.31 7.38
CA GLU A 133 -13.74 5.24 8.37
C GLU A 133 -14.21 3.95 7.69
N ILE A 134 -13.25 3.09 7.39
CA ILE A 134 -13.54 1.70 7.09
C ILE A 134 -13.83 1.12 8.46
N ASN A 135 -15.10 0.80 8.72
CA ASN A 135 -15.65 0.34 9.99
C ASN A 135 -14.92 -0.89 10.54
N PHE A 136 -13.72 -0.72 11.03
CA PHE A 136 -13.10 -1.68 11.91
C PHE A 136 -12.60 -0.93 13.13
N LEU A 137 -13.49 -0.88 14.12
CA LEU A 137 -13.17 -0.56 15.51
C LEU A 137 -12.11 0.55 15.66
N ASN A 138 -12.15 1.31 16.66
CA ASN A 138 -11.18 2.35 17.06
C ASN A 138 -9.71 1.87 17.16
N LEU A 139 -9.36 0.75 16.51
CA LEU A 139 -8.08 0.04 16.54
C LEU A 139 -7.25 0.17 15.27
N ASP A 140 -7.76 0.85 14.23
CA ASP A 140 -6.98 1.13 13.01
C ASP A 140 -6.05 2.33 13.25
N TYR A 141 -4.86 2.06 13.75
CA TYR A 141 -3.88 3.08 14.09
C TYR A 141 -2.94 3.39 12.95
N SER A 142 -2.77 4.68 12.62
CA SER A 142 -1.74 5.11 11.69
C SER A 142 -0.34 4.87 12.26
N PRO A 143 0.69 4.73 11.42
CA PRO A 143 2.08 4.58 11.88
C PRO A 143 2.53 5.68 12.85
N SER A 144 2.10 6.91 12.63
CA SER A 144 2.40 8.03 13.53
C SER A 144 1.74 7.88 14.91
N LYS A 145 0.53 7.34 14.96
CA LYS A 145 -0.16 7.07 16.24
C LYS A 145 0.52 5.93 16.99
N ILE A 146 0.94 4.87 16.30
CA ILE A 146 1.70 3.76 16.90
C ILE A 146 3.02 4.28 17.49
N LYS A 147 3.78 5.10 16.75
CA LYS A 147 5.02 5.71 17.24
C LYS A 147 4.79 6.49 18.54
N LYS A 148 3.76 7.34 18.59
CA LYS A 148 3.41 8.08 19.81
C LYS A 148 3.10 7.17 21.00
N ILE A 149 2.38 6.06 20.78
CA ILE A 149 2.08 5.08 21.83
C ILE A 149 3.37 4.44 22.34
N ILE A 150 4.29 4.05 21.45
CA ILE A 150 5.58 3.48 21.78
C ILE A 150 6.39 4.44 22.66
N GLU A 151 6.47 5.70 22.26
CA GLU A 151 7.18 6.75 22.98
C GLU A 151 6.56 6.98 24.37
N GLN A 152 5.24 7.10 24.48
CA GLN A 152 4.51 7.27 25.74
C GLN A 152 4.73 6.11 26.69
N LYS A 153 4.78 4.88 26.18
CA LYS A 153 5.03 3.67 26.95
C LYS A 153 6.52 3.44 27.26
N LYS A 154 7.40 4.25 26.68
CA LYS A 154 8.86 4.15 26.80
C LYS A 154 9.41 2.77 26.40
N TRP A 155 8.74 2.10 25.46
CA TRP A 155 9.19 0.81 24.95
C TRP A 155 10.47 0.97 24.11
N LYS A 156 11.51 0.22 24.45
CA LYS A 156 12.79 0.19 23.74
C LYS A 156 12.83 -0.92 22.70
N THR A 157 12.22 -2.05 23.03
CA THR A 157 12.16 -3.23 22.17
C THR A 157 10.71 -3.60 21.87
N ILE A 158 10.42 -3.89 20.59
CA ILE A 158 9.05 -4.14 20.14
C ILE A 158 9.05 -5.31 19.17
N VAL A 159 8.06 -6.18 19.32
CA VAL A 159 7.81 -7.27 18.38
C VAL A 159 6.44 -7.14 17.73
N GLY A 160 6.37 -7.38 16.43
CA GLY A 160 5.12 -7.45 15.67
C GLY A 160 4.63 -8.89 15.56
N PHE A 161 3.36 -9.10 15.87
CA PHE A 161 2.68 -10.38 15.69
C PHE A 161 1.53 -10.23 14.69
N GLN A 162 1.72 -10.73 13.48
CA GLN A 162 0.70 -10.71 12.45
C GLN A 162 -0.03 -12.04 12.39
N THR A 163 -1.37 -11.99 12.33
CA THR A 163 -2.21 -13.18 12.15
C THR A 163 -3.40 -12.89 11.27
N ARG A 164 -3.85 -13.90 10.53
CA ARG A 164 -5.13 -13.93 9.81
C ARG A 164 -6.11 -14.96 10.37
N ASN A 165 -5.70 -15.63 11.42
CA ASN A 165 -6.48 -16.66 12.07
C ASN A 165 -7.21 -16.08 13.27
N ILE A 166 -8.32 -16.70 13.66
CA ILE A 166 -8.99 -16.40 14.92
C ILE A 166 -8.01 -16.75 16.06
N PRO A 167 -7.84 -15.87 17.05
CA PRO A 167 -6.97 -16.15 18.19
C PRO A 167 -7.35 -17.45 18.90
N HIS A 168 -6.37 -18.21 19.31
CA HIS A 168 -6.50 -19.44 20.08
C HIS A 168 -5.32 -19.58 21.07
N LEU A 169 -5.36 -20.55 21.96
CA LEU A 169 -4.35 -20.74 23.01
C LEU A 169 -2.90 -20.76 22.52
N GLY A 170 -2.64 -21.32 21.34
CA GLY A 170 -1.29 -21.29 20.74
C GLY A 170 -0.82 -19.88 20.40
N HIS A 171 -1.70 -18.99 19.90
CA HIS A 171 -1.35 -17.59 19.71
C HIS A 171 -1.07 -16.89 21.05
N GLU A 172 -1.91 -17.12 22.05
CA GLU A 172 -1.74 -16.55 23.38
C GLU A 172 -0.40 -16.99 24.00
N PHE A 173 -0.07 -18.27 23.91
CA PHE A 173 1.21 -18.80 24.39
C PHE A 173 2.40 -18.09 23.76
N ILE A 174 2.41 -17.98 22.40
CA ILE A 174 3.50 -17.29 21.68
C ILE A 174 3.57 -15.81 22.10
N GLN A 175 2.44 -15.12 22.19
CA GLN A 175 2.38 -13.71 22.56
C GLN A 175 2.90 -13.47 23.98
N LYS A 176 2.54 -14.33 24.93
CA LYS A 176 3.08 -14.28 26.30
C LYS A 176 4.60 -14.50 26.32
N LYS A 177 5.10 -15.49 25.57
CA LYS A 177 6.54 -15.74 25.45
C LYS A 177 7.31 -14.57 24.80
N LEU A 178 6.68 -13.86 23.85
CA LEU A 178 7.29 -12.66 23.27
C LEU A 178 7.37 -11.52 24.29
N LEU A 179 6.33 -11.33 25.12
CA LEU A 179 6.31 -10.30 26.17
C LEU A 179 7.28 -10.57 27.33
N GLU A 180 7.80 -11.80 27.48
CA GLU A 180 8.90 -12.08 28.42
C GLU A 180 10.24 -11.50 27.94
N LYS A 181 10.38 -11.20 26.61
CA LYS A 181 11.64 -10.79 25.97
C LYS A 181 11.63 -9.36 25.46
N TYR A 182 10.46 -8.82 25.14
CA TYR A 182 10.29 -7.51 24.51
C TYR A 182 9.39 -6.62 25.35
N ASP A 183 9.65 -5.32 25.34
CA ASP A 183 8.88 -4.35 26.13
C ASP A 183 7.46 -4.18 25.61
N GLY A 184 7.27 -4.37 24.30
CA GLY A 184 5.97 -4.19 23.66
C GLY A 184 5.67 -5.20 22.57
N LEU A 185 4.38 -5.53 22.45
CA LEU A 185 3.84 -6.40 21.41
C LEU A 185 2.79 -5.64 20.62
N ILE A 186 2.99 -5.57 19.30
CA ILE A 186 2.00 -5.04 18.36
C ILE A 186 1.30 -6.21 17.68
N ILE A 187 0.01 -6.40 17.96
CA ILE A 187 -0.79 -7.42 17.31
C ILE A 187 -1.47 -6.80 16.09
N ASN A 188 -1.18 -7.32 14.91
CA ASN A 188 -1.71 -6.86 13.64
C ASN A 188 -2.57 -7.95 12.97
N PRO A 189 -3.85 -8.05 13.31
CA PRO A 189 -4.75 -9.01 12.69
C PRO A 189 -5.15 -8.56 11.29
N LEU A 190 -5.12 -9.48 10.33
CA LEU A 190 -5.71 -9.26 9.02
C LEU A 190 -7.23 -9.48 9.11
N VAL A 191 -7.99 -8.39 9.03
CA VAL A 191 -9.46 -8.40 9.11
C VAL A 191 -10.08 -8.07 7.75
N GLY A 192 -11.29 -8.58 7.50
CA GLY A 192 -12.04 -8.34 6.27
C GLY A 192 -12.52 -9.61 5.59
N GLU A 193 -13.15 -9.46 4.42
CA GLU A 193 -13.67 -10.59 3.66
C GLU A 193 -12.54 -11.51 3.19
N ARG A 194 -12.62 -12.78 3.56
CA ARG A 194 -11.80 -13.83 2.96
C ARG A 194 -12.36 -14.14 1.57
N LYS A 195 -11.63 -13.84 0.52
CA LYS A 195 -11.94 -14.45 -0.77
C LYS A 195 -11.69 -15.95 -0.63
N LYS A 196 -12.77 -16.72 -0.55
CA LYS A 196 -12.70 -18.19 -0.66
C LYS A 196 -12.02 -18.50 -2.01
N LYS A 197 -11.08 -19.44 -1.97
CA LYS A 197 -10.49 -20.02 -3.18
C LYS A 197 -11.53 -20.77 -3.97
#